data_1200a623b155a029b92232f90658f4ef
#
_entry.id   1200a623b155a029b92232f90658f4ef
#
_cell.length_a   1.000
_cell.length_b   1.000
_cell.length_c   1.000
_cell.angle_alpha   90.00
_cell.angle_beta   90.00
_cell.angle_gamma   90.00
#
_symmetry.space_group_name_H-M   'P 1'
#
loop_
_entity.id
_entity.type
_entity.pdbx_description
1 polymer ?
#
loop_
_entity_poly.entity_id
_entity_poly.type
_entity_poly.pdbx_seq_one_letter_code
_entity_poly.pdbx_strand_id
1 'polypeptide(L)'
;MQVTQPSTLNPQLFADYHTHPQGHRIQCYTQQLLQPWIDAAQRKGITDIAFTDHDRYHAGIDFDELDRLREKNPGVKIRAGIELDNDPKTSAAGRKWVEQNWKRLDFVLGSVHYLSQPDQMFDTVPDGARQFSGRNIDEIYSDYFRRIREIAGGGLVDCLAHLDLVKIHGHRPCAPIAELVDETLDLIRSRN
;
A
#
# COMPACT_ATOMS: atom_id res chain seq x y z
N MET A 1 -21.70 46.93 -12.25
CA MET A 1 -20.60 45.96 -12.10
C MET A 1 -21.04 44.95 -11.06
N GLN A 2 -21.46 43.75 -11.50
CA GLN A 2 -21.74 42.65 -10.60
C GLN A 2 -20.42 41.98 -10.24
N VAL A 3 -20.07 42.01 -8.96
CA VAL A 3 -18.95 41.26 -8.40
C VAL A 3 -19.40 39.82 -8.33
N THR A 4 -18.91 38.97 -9.23
CA THR A 4 -19.09 37.52 -9.15
C THR A 4 -18.37 37.03 -7.90
N GLN A 5 -19.12 36.47 -6.95
CA GLN A 5 -18.53 35.77 -5.82
C GLN A 5 -17.66 34.60 -6.33
N PRO A 6 -16.48 34.39 -5.72
CA PRO A 6 -15.69 33.22 -6.06
C PRO A 6 -16.49 31.98 -5.75
N SER A 7 -16.54 31.04 -6.71
CA SER A 7 -17.11 29.73 -6.52
C SER A 7 -16.50 29.09 -5.27
N THR A 8 -17.36 28.65 -4.35
CA THR A 8 -16.96 27.81 -3.22
C THR A 8 -16.31 26.56 -3.81
N LEU A 9 -14.99 26.55 -3.85
CA LEU A 9 -14.25 25.33 -4.13
C LEU A 9 -14.73 24.27 -3.13
N ASN A 10 -15.27 23.17 -3.63
CA ASN A 10 -15.53 21.99 -2.81
C ASN A 10 -14.29 21.75 -1.93
N PRO A 11 -14.43 21.53 -0.62
CA PRO A 11 -13.28 21.24 0.20
C PRO A 11 -12.55 20.06 -0.43
N GLN A 12 -11.30 20.30 -0.81
CA GLN A 12 -10.47 19.28 -1.44
C GLN A 12 -10.31 18.16 -0.40
N LEU A 13 -10.91 17.00 -0.68
CA LEU A 13 -10.78 15.83 0.19
C LEU A 13 -9.38 15.30 0.04
N PHE A 14 -8.60 15.35 1.11
CA PHE A 14 -7.29 14.71 1.16
C PHE A 14 -7.41 13.33 1.81
N ALA A 15 -6.83 12.34 1.17
CA ALA A 15 -6.82 10.97 1.67
C ALA A 15 -5.38 10.45 1.79
N ASP A 16 -5.15 9.59 2.77
CA ASP A 16 -3.91 8.82 2.92
C ASP A 16 -4.27 7.36 3.18
N TYR A 17 -4.00 6.50 2.19
CA TYR A 17 -4.36 5.08 2.24
C TYR A 17 -3.16 4.16 2.35
N HIS A 18 -1.98 4.69 2.67
CA HIS A 18 -0.78 3.87 2.83
C HIS A 18 -0.06 4.23 4.15
N THR A 19 -0.50 3.63 5.24
CA THR A 19 0.05 3.89 6.57
C THR A 19 0.31 2.61 7.35
N HIS A 20 1.39 2.61 8.16
CA HIS A 20 1.84 1.45 8.93
C HIS A 20 1.91 1.76 10.44
N PRO A 21 0.77 1.82 11.14
CA PRO A 21 0.75 2.11 12.57
C PRO A 21 1.54 1.12 13.41
N GLN A 22 1.60 -0.15 13.02
CA GLN A 22 2.35 -1.18 13.75
C GLN A 22 3.88 -1.03 13.63
N GLY A 23 4.38 -0.21 12.70
CA GLY A 23 5.81 0.07 12.56
C GLY A 23 6.64 -1.18 12.24
N HIS A 24 6.17 -2.02 11.31
CA HIS A 24 6.82 -3.25 10.82
C HIS A 24 7.04 -4.34 11.89
N ARG A 25 6.15 -4.43 12.88
CA ARG A 25 6.13 -5.48 13.89
C ARG A 25 4.69 -5.77 14.30
N ILE A 26 4.41 -6.97 14.84
CA ILE A 26 3.08 -7.27 15.35
C ILE A 26 2.84 -6.44 16.61
N GLN A 27 1.87 -5.53 16.55
CA GLN A 27 1.34 -4.75 17.68
C GLN A 27 -0.18 -4.73 17.56
N CYS A 28 -0.86 -5.03 18.67
CA CYS A 28 -2.33 -4.93 18.68
C CYS A 28 -2.76 -3.49 18.44
N TYR A 29 -3.76 -3.31 17.61
CA TYR A 29 -4.44 -2.04 17.44
C TYR A 29 -5.07 -1.62 18.77
N THR A 30 -4.70 -0.47 19.23
CA THR A 30 -5.23 0.18 20.44
C THR A 30 -5.41 1.66 20.15
N GLN A 31 -6.26 2.33 20.92
CA GLN A 31 -6.38 3.77 20.82
C GLN A 31 -5.02 4.47 20.97
N GLN A 32 -4.19 4.01 21.89
CA GLN A 32 -2.85 4.60 22.11
C GLN A 32 -1.97 4.51 20.87
N LEU A 33 -2.06 3.42 20.11
CA LEU A 33 -1.28 3.22 18.87
C LEU A 33 -1.82 4.04 17.71
N LEU A 34 -3.14 4.11 17.54
CA LEU A 34 -3.78 4.63 16.34
C LEU A 34 -4.17 6.11 16.43
N GLN A 35 -4.52 6.62 17.64
CA GLN A 35 -4.94 8.01 17.80
C GLN A 35 -3.89 9.03 17.30
N PRO A 36 -2.57 8.86 17.52
CA PRO A 36 -1.58 9.80 16.99
C PRO A 36 -1.60 9.96 15.46
N TRP A 37 -1.97 8.90 14.73
CA TRP A 37 -2.12 8.93 13.27
C TRP A 37 -3.34 9.75 12.86
N ILE A 38 -4.46 9.55 13.56
CA ILE A 38 -5.71 10.28 13.33
C ILE A 38 -5.50 11.78 13.64
N ASP A 39 -4.85 12.10 14.76
CA ASP A 39 -4.53 13.48 15.13
C ASP A 39 -3.60 14.14 14.11
N ALA A 40 -2.64 13.39 13.54
CA ALA A 40 -1.77 13.88 12.50
C ALA A 40 -2.53 14.11 11.18
N ALA A 41 -3.44 13.21 10.82
CA ALA A 41 -4.32 13.38 9.68
C ALA A 41 -5.15 14.66 9.79
N GLN A 42 -5.81 14.87 10.93
CA GLN A 42 -6.60 16.07 11.19
C GLN A 42 -5.76 17.35 11.08
N ARG A 43 -4.57 17.38 11.71
CA ARG A 43 -3.67 18.55 11.61
C ARG A 43 -3.22 18.86 10.19
N LYS A 44 -3.17 17.85 9.31
CA LYS A 44 -2.79 17.99 7.90
C LYS A 44 -3.97 18.18 6.95
N GLY A 45 -5.20 18.23 7.48
CA GLY A 45 -6.41 18.34 6.67
C GLY A 45 -6.78 17.07 5.91
N ILE A 46 -6.20 15.91 6.28
CA ILE A 46 -6.59 14.62 5.74
C ILE A 46 -7.90 14.19 6.38
N THR A 47 -8.90 13.94 5.56
CA THR A 47 -10.26 13.59 6.00
C THR A 47 -10.63 12.12 5.81
N ASP A 48 -9.78 11.35 5.13
CA ASP A 48 -9.96 9.92 4.87
C ASP A 48 -8.60 9.22 5.01
N ILE A 49 -8.46 8.30 5.98
CA ILE A 49 -7.22 7.59 6.25
C ILE A 49 -7.47 6.08 6.32
N ALA A 50 -6.61 5.28 5.71
CA ALA A 50 -6.60 3.84 5.87
C ALA A 50 -5.36 3.38 6.67
N PHE A 51 -5.56 2.47 7.61
CA PHE A 51 -4.49 1.75 8.25
C PHE A 51 -4.22 0.47 7.46
N THR A 52 -3.05 0.39 6.83
CA THR A 52 -2.70 -0.63 5.84
C THR A 52 -1.38 -1.32 6.19
N ASP A 53 -1.27 -1.77 7.44
CA ASP A 53 -0.10 -2.57 7.83
C ASP A 53 0.06 -3.80 6.93
N HIS A 54 1.30 -4.25 6.75
CA HIS A 54 1.57 -5.43 5.91
C HIS A 54 0.83 -6.67 6.40
N ASP A 55 0.42 -7.50 5.49
CA ASP A 55 -0.33 -8.74 5.73
C ASP A 55 0.35 -9.71 6.72
N ARG A 56 1.67 -9.71 6.80
CA ARG A 56 2.42 -10.49 7.80
C ARG A 56 2.18 -10.05 9.25
N TYR A 57 1.61 -8.87 9.44
CA TYR A 57 1.27 -8.31 10.76
C TYR A 57 -0.23 -8.32 11.06
N HIS A 58 -1.04 -8.98 10.24
CA HIS A 58 -2.49 -9.02 10.35
C HIS A 58 -3.02 -9.44 11.74
N ALA A 59 -2.24 -10.24 12.48
CA ALA A 59 -2.60 -10.68 13.83
C ALA A 59 -2.77 -9.53 14.85
N GLY A 60 -2.21 -8.34 14.55
CA GLY A 60 -2.36 -7.14 15.37
C GLY A 60 -3.59 -6.31 15.03
N ILE A 61 -4.29 -6.59 13.93
CA ILE A 61 -5.46 -5.81 13.51
C ILE A 61 -6.67 -6.16 14.37
N ASP A 62 -7.20 -5.16 15.07
CA ASP A 62 -8.42 -5.25 15.86
C ASP A 62 -9.51 -4.36 15.23
N PHE A 63 -10.44 -5.00 14.56
CA PHE A 63 -11.55 -4.31 13.90
C PHE A 63 -12.52 -3.63 14.88
N ASP A 64 -12.71 -4.20 16.06
CA ASP A 64 -13.60 -3.63 17.05
C ASP A 64 -13.00 -2.36 17.67
N GLU A 65 -11.67 -2.30 17.78
CA GLU A 65 -10.99 -1.06 18.15
C GLU A 65 -11.09 0.00 17.05
N LEU A 66 -11.00 -0.38 15.79
CA LEU A 66 -11.23 0.55 14.67
C LEU A 66 -12.65 1.11 14.69
N ASP A 67 -13.66 0.30 14.99
CA ASP A 67 -15.05 0.76 15.11
C ASP A 67 -15.21 1.77 16.26
N ARG A 68 -14.60 1.50 17.43
CA ARG A 68 -14.57 2.45 18.55
C ARG A 68 -13.89 3.78 18.20
N LEU A 69 -12.81 3.71 17.42
CA LEU A 69 -12.09 4.91 16.97
C LEU A 69 -12.89 5.73 15.95
N ARG A 70 -13.63 5.09 15.06
CA ARG A 70 -14.56 5.75 14.13
C ARG A 70 -15.62 6.56 14.88
N GLU A 71 -16.22 5.97 15.91
CA GLU A 71 -17.22 6.64 16.75
C GLU A 71 -16.63 7.88 17.47
N LYS A 72 -15.38 7.78 17.95
CA LYS A 72 -14.72 8.87 18.67
C LYS A 72 -14.20 9.99 17.76
N ASN A 73 -14.00 9.73 16.48
CA ASN A 73 -13.35 10.66 15.54
C ASN A 73 -14.22 10.91 14.30
N PRO A 74 -15.47 11.41 14.43
CA PRO A 74 -16.40 11.53 13.31
C PRO A 74 -15.94 12.52 12.22
N GLY A 75 -14.92 13.34 12.49
CA GLY A 75 -14.35 14.29 11.53
C GLY A 75 -13.33 13.70 10.57
N VAL A 76 -12.94 12.42 10.75
CA VAL A 76 -12.03 11.70 9.87
C VAL A 76 -12.62 10.34 9.54
N LYS A 77 -12.72 10.01 8.27
CA LYS A 77 -13.09 8.66 7.84
C LYS A 77 -11.91 7.73 8.05
N ILE A 78 -12.08 6.75 8.93
CA ILE A 78 -11.05 5.75 9.25
C ILE A 78 -11.42 4.46 8.53
N ARG A 79 -10.50 3.95 7.70
CA ARG A 79 -10.67 2.71 6.96
C ARG A 79 -9.85 1.60 7.58
N ALA A 80 -10.45 0.42 7.68
CA ALA A 80 -9.73 -0.81 7.95
C ALA A 80 -9.09 -1.29 6.64
N GLY A 81 -7.78 -1.29 6.59
CA GLY A 81 -7.05 -1.71 5.40
C GLY A 81 -5.97 -2.74 5.71
N ILE A 82 -5.33 -3.20 4.65
CA ILE A 82 -4.16 -4.06 4.72
C ILE A 82 -3.32 -3.86 3.46
N GLU A 83 -2.00 -4.03 3.56
CA GLU A 83 -1.09 -4.13 2.43
C GLU A 83 -0.71 -5.59 2.20
N LEU A 84 -1.28 -6.18 1.13
CA LEU A 84 -0.90 -7.50 0.66
C LEU A 84 0.45 -7.45 -0.03
N ASP A 85 1.40 -8.19 0.51
CA ASP A 85 2.76 -8.31 0.00
C ASP A 85 2.95 -9.56 -0.86
N ASN A 86 3.98 -9.55 -1.67
CA ASN A 86 4.43 -10.72 -2.43
C ASN A 86 5.49 -11.56 -1.69
N ASP A 87 5.55 -11.45 -0.34
CA ASP A 87 6.46 -12.25 0.48
C ASP A 87 6.21 -13.74 0.27
N PRO A 88 7.18 -14.51 -0.25
CA PRO A 88 7.00 -15.93 -0.56
C PRO A 88 6.67 -16.80 0.66
N LYS A 89 6.94 -16.30 1.88
CA LYS A 89 6.68 -17.03 3.13
C LYS A 89 5.30 -16.73 3.71
N THR A 90 4.78 -15.52 3.52
CA THR A 90 3.56 -15.06 4.21
C THR A 90 2.40 -14.75 3.27
N SER A 91 2.65 -14.49 1.98
CA SER A 91 1.62 -14.04 1.03
C SER A 91 0.40 -14.97 0.91
N ALA A 92 0.60 -16.29 0.99
CA ALA A 92 -0.51 -17.23 0.94
C ALA A 92 -1.42 -17.12 2.19
N ALA A 93 -0.82 -16.92 3.37
CA ALA A 93 -1.56 -16.71 4.62
C ALA A 93 -2.26 -15.35 4.63
N GLY A 94 -1.59 -14.30 4.13
CA GLY A 94 -2.14 -12.96 3.98
C GLY A 94 -3.38 -12.94 3.07
N ARG A 95 -3.29 -13.53 1.88
CA ARG A 95 -4.43 -13.67 0.95
C ARG A 95 -5.62 -14.37 1.60
N LYS A 96 -5.38 -15.51 2.25
CA LYS A 96 -6.42 -16.25 2.97
C LYS A 96 -7.06 -15.41 4.07
N TRP A 97 -6.27 -14.63 4.80
CA TRP A 97 -6.78 -13.74 5.84
C TRP A 97 -7.66 -12.63 5.25
N VAL A 98 -7.27 -12.02 4.13
CA VAL A 98 -8.08 -11.02 3.40
C VAL A 98 -9.41 -11.62 2.97
N GLU A 99 -9.41 -12.82 2.35
CA GLU A 99 -10.63 -13.51 1.94
C GLU A 99 -11.58 -13.77 3.12
N GLN A 100 -11.02 -14.16 4.28
CA GLN A 100 -11.82 -14.43 5.49
C GLN A 100 -12.39 -13.16 6.12
N ASN A 101 -11.71 -12.02 5.96
CA ASN A 101 -12.06 -10.74 6.57
C ASN A 101 -12.60 -9.71 5.57
N TRP A 102 -12.86 -10.09 4.32
CA TRP A 102 -13.26 -9.20 3.24
C TRP A 102 -14.37 -8.22 3.62
N LYS A 103 -15.38 -8.68 4.36
CA LYS A 103 -16.52 -7.86 4.79
C LYS A 103 -16.16 -6.81 5.86
N ARG A 104 -15.03 -6.94 6.51
CA ARG A 104 -14.54 -6.03 7.56
C ARG A 104 -13.49 -5.04 7.00
N LEU A 105 -12.91 -5.37 5.84
CA LEU A 105 -11.93 -4.52 5.17
C LEU A 105 -12.62 -3.48 4.29
N ASP A 106 -12.12 -2.25 4.35
CA ASP A 106 -12.55 -1.14 3.49
C ASP A 106 -11.60 -0.92 2.31
N PHE A 107 -10.34 -1.39 2.42
CA PHE A 107 -9.31 -1.09 1.43
C PHE A 107 -8.14 -2.08 1.49
N VAL A 108 -7.75 -2.60 0.33
CA VAL A 108 -6.62 -3.53 0.20
C VAL A 108 -5.59 -2.97 -0.79
N LEU A 109 -4.39 -2.67 -0.30
CA LEU A 109 -3.23 -2.37 -1.12
C LEU A 109 -2.55 -3.66 -1.59
N GLY A 110 -1.94 -3.61 -2.78
CA GLY A 110 -1.06 -4.66 -3.25
C GLY A 110 0.34 -4.13 -3.50
N SER A 111 1.37 -4.80 -3.00
CA SER A 111 2.76 -4.36 -3.09
C SER A 111 3.74 -5.46 -3.48
N VAL A 112 4.87 -5.04 -4.05
CA VAL A 112 5.98 -5.92 -4.41
C VAL A 112 7.23 -5.45 -3.69
N HIS A 113 7.66 -6.23 -2.69
CA HIS A 113 8.90 -6.02 -1.94
C HIS A 113 9.93 -7.13 -2.16
N TYR A 114 9.55 -8.22 -2.86
CA TYR A 114 10.41 -9.36 -3.13
C TYR A 114 10.56 -9.58 -4.64
N LEU A 115 11.80 -9.78 -5.07
CA LEU A 115 12.14 -10.23 -6.43
C LEU A 115 12.20 -11.76 -6.47
N SER A 116 12.26 -12.34 -7.67
CA SER A 116 12.33 -13.80 -7.83
C SER A 116 13.54 -14.44 -7.16
N GLN A 117 14.62 -13.69 -7.10
CA GLN A 117 15.87 -14.10 -6.46
C GLN A 117 16.64 -12.83 -6.01
N PRO A 118 17.28 -12.81 -4.83
CA PRO A 118 17.10 -13.75 -3.72
C PRO A 118 15.75 -13.53 -3.01
N ASP A 119 15.35 -14.50 -2.20
CA ASP A 119 14.11 -14.50 -1.40
C ASP A 119 14.22 -13.55 -0.18
N GLN A 120 14.43 -12.27 -0.44
CA GLN A 120 14.60 -11.22 0.57
C GLN A 120 13.97 -9.91 0.08
N MET A 121 13.52 -9.09 1.00
CA MET A 121 13.03 -7.74 0.67
C MET A 121 14.15 -6.93 0.02
N PHE A 122 13.86 -6.34 -1.15
CA PHE A 122 14.85 -5.57 -1.89
C PHE A 122 14.91 -4.10 -1.47
N ASP A 123 13.90 -3.59 -0.79
CA ASP A 123 13.78 -2.20 -0.35
C ASP A 123 14.48 -1.91 0.99
N THR A 124 15.02 -2.93 1.66
CA THR A 124 15.77 -2.76 2.92
C THR A 124 17.19 -2.24 2.69
N VAL A 125 17.74 -1.55 3.70
CA VAL A 125 19.13 -1.04 3.69
C VAL A 125 19.85 -1.63 4.90
N PRO A 126 21.08 -2.19 4.75
CA PRO A 126 21.89 -2.29 3.50
C PRO A 126 21.59 -3.53 2.66
N ASP A 127 20.84 -4.51 3.17
CA ASP A 127 20.78 -5.85 2.56
C ASP A 127 20.02 -5.88 1.24
N GLY A 128 18.94 -5.11 1.13
CA GLY A 128 18.17 -4.96 -0.11
C GLY A 128 19.00 -4.39 -1.25
N ALA A 129 19.83 -3.39 -0.98
CA ALA A 129 20.70 -2.79 -1.98
C ALA A 129 21.69 -3.79 -2.61
N ARG A 130 22.15 -4.77 -1.83
CA ARG A 130 23.07 -5.82 -2.31
C ARG A 130 22.46 -6.72 -3.37
N GLN A 131 21.11 -6.82 -3.40
CA GLN A 131 20.41 -7.65 -4.39
C GLN A 131 20.54 -7.12 -5.81
N PHE A 132 20.96 -5.87 -6.00
CA PHE A 132 21.20 -5.26 -7.31
C PHE A 132 22.65 -5.42 -7.78
N SER A 133 23.58 -5.70 -6.86
CA SER A 133 25.01 -5.78 -7.16
C SER A 133 25.32 -6.94 -8.11
N GLY A 134 26.00 -6.62 -9.21
CA GLY A 134 26.42 -7.63 -10.19
C GLY A 134 25.31 -8.29 -11.01
N ARG A 135 24.06 -7.78 -10.89
CA ARG A 135 22.91 -8.30 -11.63
C ARG A 135 22.57 -7.39 -12.81
N ASN A 136 21.90 -7.96 -13.79
CA ASN A 136 21.32 -7.21 -14.90
C ASN A 136 20.11 -6.42 -14.41
N ILE A 137 20.21 -5.09 -14.44
CA ILE A 137 19.15 -4.19 -13.96
C ILE A 137 17.89 -4.28 -14.82
N ASP A 138 18.02 -4.48 -16.14
CA ASP A 138 16.87 -4.63 -17.04
C ASP A 138 16.04 -5.88 -16.68
N GLU A 139 16.69 -6.98 -16.31
CA GLU A 139 16.01 -8.20 -15.85
C GLU A 139 15.33 -7.98 -14.49
N ILE A 140 15.94 -7.22 -13.57
CA ILE A 140 15.33 -6.88 -12.27
C ILE A 140 14.04 -6.07 -12.50
N TYR A 141 14.05 -5.09 -13.40
CA TYR A 141 12.85 -4.31 -13.71
C TYR A 141 11.76 -5.17 -14.37
N SER A 142 12.15 -6.05 -15.28
CA SER A 142 11.21 -6.98 -15.92
C SER A 142 10.54 -7.91 -14.89
N ASP A 143 11.33 -8.47 -13.95
CA ASP A 143 10.80 -9.30 -12.86
C ASP A 143 9.87 -8.51 -11.93
N TYR A 144 10.25 -7.27 -11.57
CA TYR A 144 9.44 -6.40 -10.73
C TYR A 144 8.06 -6.11 -11.36
N PHE A 145 8.03 -5.66 -12.62
CA PHE A 145 6.77 -5.35 -13.30
C PHE A 145 5.91 -6.61 -13.56
N ARG A 146 6.53 -7.75 -13.82
CA ARG A 146 5.82 -9.03 -13.89
C ARG A 146 5.08 -9.32 -12.58
N ARG A 147 5.75 -9.14 -11.43
CA ARG A 147 5.15 -9.35 -10.10
C ARG A 147 4.06 -8.33 -9.77
N ILE A 148 4.23 -7.07 -10.17
CA ILE A 148 3.16 -6.06 -10.07
C ILE A 148 1.91 -6.56 -10.82
N ARG A 149 2.06 -7.09 -12.03
CA ARG A 149 0.93 -7.64 -12.81
C ARG A 149 0.32 -8.87 -12.15
N GLU A 150 1.10 -9.73 -11.52
CA GLU A 150 0.59 -10.89 -10.77
C GLU A 150 -0.30 -10.45 -9.59
N ILE A 151 0.11 -9.44 -8.84
CA ILE A 151 -0.70 -8.88 -7.74
C ILE A 151 -1.96 -8.21 -8.28
N ALA A 152 -1.83 -7.33 -9.27
CA ALA A 152 -2.96 -6.66 -9.89
C ALA A 152 -3.97 -7.65 -10.52
N GLY A 153 -3.46 -8.75 -11.11
CA GLY A 153 -4.28 -9.81 -11.69
C GLY A 153 -4.99 -10.71 -10.68
N GLY A 154 -4.57 -10.68 -9.41
CA GLY A 154 -5.06 -11.61 -8.38
C GLY A 154 -6.49 -11.34 -7.87
N GLY A 155 -7.07 -10.19 -8.15
CA GLY A 155 -8.48 -9.86 -7.82
C GLY A 155 -8.78 -9.61 -6.35
N LEU A 156 -7.74 -9.42 -5.52
CA LEU A 156 -7.88 -9.16 -4.08
C LEU A 156 -7.46 -7.74 -3.68
N VAL A 157 -6.97 -6.93 -4.60
CA VAL A 157 -6.45 -5.60 -4.29
C VAL A 157 -7.30 -4.52 -4.96
N ASP A 158 -7.53 -3.44 -4.23
CA ASP A 158 -8.25 -2.26 -4.73
C ASP A 158 -7.30 -1.28 -5.41
N CYS A 159 -6.03 -1.26 -4.98
CA CYS A 159 -5.02 -0.34 -5.48
C CYS A 159 -3.62 -0.94 -5.36
N LEU A 160 -2.73 -0.60 -6.27
CA LEU A 160 -1.30 -0.88 -6.13
C LEU A 160 -0.64 0.22 -5.30
N ALA A 161 0.19 -0.16 -4.32
CA ALA A 161 0.82 0.77 -3.39
C ALA A 161 1.84 1.69 -4.08
N HIS A 162 2.80 1.09 -4.77
CA HIS A 162 3.88 1.80 -5.47
C HIS A 162 4.29 1.04 -6.73
N LEU A 163 4.34 1.77 -7.84
CA LEU A 163 4.70 1.21 -9.16
C LEU A 163 6.20 1.28 -9.46
N ASP A 164 6.98 1.95 -8.63
CA ASP A 164 8.38 2.26 -8.93
C ASP A 164 9.36 2.03 -7.78
N LEU A 165 8.96 1.24 -6.78
CA LEU A 165 9.81 0.91 -5.63
C LEU A 165 11.16 0.31 -6.04
N VAL A 166 11.21 -0.41 -7.15
CA VAL A 166 12.45 -0.96 -7.73
C VAL A 166 13.55 0.10 -7.93
N LYS A 167 13.20 1.38 -7.95
CA LYS A 167 14.15 2.51 -8.07
C LYS A 167 14.83 2.91 -6.75
N ILE A 168 14.43 2.34 -5.61
CA ILE A 168 14.77 2.83 -4.27
C ILE A 168 16.27 3.00 -4.03
N HIS A 169 17.09 2.10 -4.59
CA HIS A 169 18.55 2.15 -4.47
C HIS A 169 19.25 2.92 -5.62
N GLY A 170 18.50 3.67 -6.42
CA GLY A 170 19.07 4.53 -7.48
C GLY A 170 19.44 3.81 -8.77
N HIS A 171 19.33 2.49 -8.85
CA HIS A 171 19.57 1.74 -10.07
C HIS A 171 18.53 2.07 -11.15
N ARG A 172 18.98 2.17 -12.39
CA ARG A 172 18.12 2.45 -13.55
C ARG A 172 18.41 1.46 -14.66
N PRO A 173 17.37 0.97 -15.38
CA PRO A 173 17.56 0.10 -16.51
C PRO A 173 18.20 0.86 -17.68
N CYS A 174 18.91 0.14 -18.55
CA CYS A 174 19.41 0.65 -19.81
C CYS A 174 18.32 0.60 -20.89
N ALA A 175 17.50 -0.45 -20.88
CA ALA A 175 16.37 -0.58 -21.80
C ALA A 175 15.21 0.35 -21.40
N PRO A 176 14.44 0.88 -22.37
CA PRO A 176 13.20 1.62 -22.08
C PRO A 176 12.19 0.73 -21.35
N ILE A 177 11.55 1.28 -20.28
CA ILE A 177 10.52 0.56 -19.50
C ILE A 177 9.10 0.84 -19.96
N ALA A 178 8.91 1.61 -21.02
CA ALA A 178 7.58 2.03 -21.47
C ALA A 178 6.63 0.85 -21.70
N GLU A 179 7.10 -0.19 -22.38
CA GLU A 179 6.31 -1.40 -22.65
C GLU A 179 5.89 -2.12 -21.36
N LEU A 180 6.79 -2.26 -20.39
CA LEU A 180 6.48 -2.85 -19.07
C LEU A 180 5.42 -2.05 -18.31
N VAL A 181 5.48 -0.72 -18.40
CA VAL A 181 4.51 0.18 -17.79
C VAL A 181 3.17 0.08 -18.50
N ASP A 182 3.16 0.13 -19.84
CA ASP A 182 1.93 0.08 -20.65
C ASP A 182 1.18 -1.24 -20.45
N GLU A 183 1.86 -2.38 -20.49
CA GLU A 183 1.28 -3.70 -20.18
C GLU A 183 0.64 -3.73 -18.79
N THR A 184 1.29 -3.10 -17.81
CA THR A 184 0.78 -3.04 -16.44
C THR A 184 -0.47 -2.16 -16.34
N LEU A 185 -0.44 -0.99 -16.97
CA LEU A 185 -1.59 -0.08 -17.01
C LEU A 185 -2.78 -0.68 -17.77
N ASP A 186 -2.54 -1.39 -18.86
CA ASP A 186 -3.59 -2.06 -19.63
C ASP A 186 -4.24 -3.18 -18.81
N LEU A 187 -3.45 -3.96 -18.04
CA LEU A 187 -4.01 -4.93 -17.11
C LEU A 187 -4.89 -4.26 -16.05
N ILE A 188 -4.42 -3.18 -15.42
CA ILE A 188 -5.18 -2.44 -14.42
C ILE A 188 -6.50 -1.94 -15.01
N ARG A 189 -6.48 -1.33 -16.20
CA ARG A 189 -7.69 -0.85 -16.90
C ARG A 189 -8.68 -1.97 -17.19
N SER A 190 -8.19 -3.17 -17.51
CA SER A 190 -9.06 -4.32 -17.84
C SER A 190 -9.77 -4.92 -16.62
N ARG A 191 -9.37 -4.51 -15.39
CA ARG A 191 -9.94 -5.00 -14.13
C ARG A 191 -10.97 -4.04 -13.50
N ASN A 192 -11.03 -2.82 -13.99
CA ASN A 192 -12.04 -1.81 -13.66
C ASN A 192 -13.19 -1.87 -14.65
#